data_1162d53703cb48a0f0f976488345409e
#
_entry.id   1162d53703cb48a0f0f976488345409e
#
_cell.length_a   1.000
_cell.length_b   1.000
_cell.length_c   1.000
_cell.angle_alpha   90.00
_cell.angle_beta   90.00
_cell.angle_gamma   90.00
#
_symmetry.space_group_name_H-M   'P 1'
#
loop_
_entity.id
_entity.type
_entity.pdbx_description
1 polymer ?
#
loop_
_entity_poly.entity_id
_entity_poly.type
_entity_poly.pdbx_seq_one_letter_code
_entity_poly.pdbx_strand_id
1 'polypeptide(L)'
;MRREHMQLKRLLIILAVFVGVLVVAIMGMYKSWNAFTSGGIFGMLSSKGIYKMVDGTSETVILDHKAERIVAVGPNAADLVSELAGDSVVASTVAPYQTSNGVKQRVAPDVKAIEALKPDIVIVEDDNGATDLVRPLREAGVKVALLRAPKTVKEVEDQTKAVGQLLGREDKAATLVGTMMNYIRDTESLRFARRDEPKKTVAVYNENGLYGAPDTLIQDMLKYVNVDNAATLVGIKRSYMGKKEDLIKANPDVIIVPMDIKGADFNRDAVLNSYYNDPALANLKAIKNKKVVILANESILAKTYHIGRGIYFMAQMVYER
;
A
#
# COMPACT_ATOMS: atom_id res chain seq x y z
N MET A 1 -35.65 -38.92 -47.26
CA MET A 1 -35.91 -37.56 -46.76
C MET A 1 -36.53 -37.52 -45.35
N ARG A 2 -37.74 -38.08 -45.11
CA ARG A 2 -38.42 -37.94 -43.78
C ARG A 2 -37.72 -38.67 -42.62
N ARG A 3 -37.09 -39.84 -42.88
CA ARG A 3 -36.29 -40.61 -41.89
C ARG A 3 -34.96 -39.93 -41.53
N GLU A 4 -34.29 -39.34 -42.47
CA GLU A 4 -33.02 -38.64 -42.25
C GLU A 4 -33.19 -37.37 -41.44
N HIS A 5 -34.25 -36.62 -41.70
CA HIS A 5 -34.64 -35.43 -40.92
C HIS A 5 -34.96 -35.77 -39.44
N MET A 6 -35.52 -36.94 -39.21
CA MET A 6 -35.85 -37.39 -37.82
C MET A 6 -34.59 -37.88 -37.08
N GLN A 7 -33.66 -38.49 -37.78
CA GLN A 7 -32.35 -38.87 -37.21
C GLN A 7 -31.51 -37.65 -36.87
N LEU A 8 -31.47 -36.63 -37.73
CA LEU A 8 -30.74 -35.39 -37.53
C LEU A 8 -31.30 -34.62 -36.32
N LYS A 9 -32.66 -34.53 -36.16
CA LYS A 9 -33.27 -33.91 -35.01
C LYS A 9 -32.93 -34.63 -33.67
N ARG A 10 -32.90 -35.97 -33.69
CA ARG A 10 -32.50 -36.77 -32.49
C ARG A 10 -31.03 -36.53 -32.14
N LEU A 11 -30.16 -36.47 -33.16
CA LEU A 11 -28.73 -36.18 -32.94
C LEU A 11 -28.51 -34.79 -32.34
N LEU A 12 -29.23 -33.77 -32.83
CA LEU A 12 -29.16 -32.40 -32.32
C LEU A 12 -29.68 -32.29 -30.88
N ILE A 13 -30.73 -33.02 -30.54
CA ILE A 13 -31.24 -33.06 -29.16
C ILE A 13 -30.22 -33.73 -28.23
N ILE A 14 -29.62 -34.85 -28.64
CA ILE A 14 -28.59 -35.55 -27.85
C ILE A 14 -27.36 -34.65 -27.65
N LEU A 15 -26.93 -33.94 -28.71
CA LEU A 15 -25.81 -32.99 -28.63
C LEU A 15 -26.13 -31.82 -27.67
N ALA A 16 -27.33 -31.25 -27.74
CA ALA A 16 -27.77 -30.17 -26.86
C ALA A 16 -27.80 -30.60 -25.38
N VAL A 17 -28.28 -31.83 -25.11
CA VAL A 17 -28.26 -32.39 -23.73
C VAL A 17 -26.83 -32.63 -23.27
N PHE A 18 -25.95 -33.13 -24.14
CA PHE A 18 -24.53 -33.38 -23.78
C PHE A 18 -23.78 -32.08 -23.51
N VAL A 19 -24.01 -31.03 -24.31
CA VAL A 19 -23.45 -29.71 -24.07
C VAL A 19 -23.99 -29.09 -22.77
N GLY A 20 -25.30 -29.24 -22.48
CA GLY A 20 -25.90 -28.80 -21.24
C GLY A 20 -25.29 -29.47 -19.99
N VAL A 21 -25.10 -30.79 -20.04
CA VAL A 21 -24.45 -31.54 -18.95
C VAL A 21 -22.99 -31.11 -18.78
N LEU A 22 -22.26 -30.90 -19.88
CA LEU A 22 -20.87 -30.45 -19.85
C LEU A 22 -20.75 -29.05 -19.21
N VAL A 23 -21.65 -28.11 -19.56
CA VAL A 23 -21.68 -26.76 -18.98
C VAL A 23 -21.97 -26.81 -17.48
N VAL A 24 -22.91 -27.65 -17.04
CA VAL A 24 -23.23 -27.82 -15.61
C VAL A 24 -22.04 -28.44 -14.87
N ALA A 25 -21.36 -29.42 -15.49
CA ALA A 25 -20.15 -30.03 -14.90
C ALA A 25 -18.99 -29.02 -14.79
N ILE A 26 -18.77 -28.19 -15.83
CA ILE A 26 -17.76 -27.14 -15.83
C ILE A 26 -18.10 -26.05 -14.78
N MET A 27 -19.35 -25.64 -14.66
CA MET A 27 -19.80 -24.71 -13.62
C MET A 27 -19.66 -25.30 -12.22
N GLY A 28 -19.92 -26.58 -12.04
CA GLY A 28 -19.70 -27.31 -10.80
C GLY A 28 -18.24 -27.38 -10.41
N MET A 29 -17.35 -27.71 -11.39
CA MET A 29 -15.91 -27.69 -11.21
C MET A 29 -15.37 -26.28 -10.90
N TYR A 30 -15.88 -25.25 -11.59
CA TYR A 30 -15.50 -23.86 -11.35
C TYR A 30 -15.92 -23.39 -9.95
N LYS A 31 -17.13 -23.72 -9.50
CA LYS A 31 -17.59 -23.47 -8.12
C LYS A 31 -16.75 -24.23 -7.09
N SER A 32 -16.42 -25.50 -7.34
CA SER A 32 -15.57 -26.31 -6.46
C SER A 32 -14.12 -25.82 -6.47
N TRP A 33 -13.62 -25.36 -7.62
CA TRP A 33 -12.29 -24.76 -7.75
C TRP A 33 -12.21 -23.43 -7.01
N ASN A 34 -13.20 -22.54 -7.18
CA ASN A 34 -13.29 -21.29 -6.42
C ASN A 34 -13.49 -21.53 -4.92
N ALA A 35 -14.28 -22.50 -4.50
CA ALA A 35 -14.40 -22.90 -3.10
C ALA A 35 -13.09 -23.48 -2.55
N PHE A 36 -12.32 -24.19 -3.39
CA PHE A 36 -11.01 -24.73 -3.03
C PHE A 36 -9.93 -23.65 -2.98
N THR A 37 -9.93 -22.67 -3.91
CA THR A 37 -8.95 -21.58 -4.00
C THR A 37 -9.30 -20.38 -3.10
N SER A 38 -10.58 -20.15 -2.80
CA SER A 38 -11.06 -19.06 -1.94
C SER A 38 -11.29 -19.44 -0.47
N GLY A 39 -10.68 -20.53 0.00
CA GLY A 39 -10.77 -20.91 1.40
C GLY A 39 -11.52 -22.20 1.70
N GLY A 40 -11.65 -23.11 0.73
CA GLY A 40 -12.21 -24.44 0.91
C GLY A 40 -11.74 -25.15 2.20
N ILE A 41 -11.60 -26.42 2.24
CA ILE A 41 -11.21 -27.19 3.45
C ILE A 41 -9.92 -26.64 4.12
N PHE A 42 -8.97 -26.09 3.35
CA PHE A 42 -7.78 -25.40 3.88
C PHE A 42 -8.13 -24.08 4.57
N GLY A 43 -9.09 -23.31 4.07
CA GLY A 43 -9.60 -22.09 4.73
C GLY A 43 -10.36 -22.42 6.01
N MET A 44 -11.15 -23.51 6.03
CA MET A 44 -11.82 -23.99 7.25
C MET A 44 -10.86 -24.57 8.28
N LEU A 45 -9.76 -25.20 7.87
CA LEU A 45 -8.70 -25.66 8.77
C LEU A 45 -7.77 -24.54 9.22
N SER A 46 -7.65 -23.46 8.43
CA SER A 46 -6.93 -22.22 8.77
C SER A 46 -7.74 -21.31 9.69
N SER A 47 -9.07 -21.35 9.65
CA SER A 47 -9.96 -20.42 10.37
C SER A 47 -10.16 -20.72 11.85
N LYS A 48 -9.55 -21.76 12.42
CA LYS A 48 -9.52 -21.97 13.86
C LYS A 48 -8.18 -21.57 14.46
N GLY A 49 -8.00 -20.23 14.63
CA GLY A 49 -7.22 -19.74 15.76
C GLY A 49 -5.71 -19.79 15.66
N ILE A 50 -5.10 -19.75 14.47
CA ILE A 50 -3.65 -19.53 14.39
C ILE A 50 -3.37 -18.11 13.93
N TYR A 51 -3.34 -17.18 14.88
CA TYR A 51 -2.97 -15.80 14.68
C TYR A 51 -1.45 -15.67 14.66
N LYS A 52 -0.84 -15.63 13.48
CA LYS A 52 0.62 -15.63 13.35
C LYS A 52 1.12 -14.79 12.17
N MET A 53 2.34 -14.28 12.31
CA MET A 53 3.12 -13.73 11.19
C MET A 53 4.61 -13.92 11.44
N VAL A 54 5.41 -13.91 10.38
CA VAL A 54 6.86 -13.70 10.48
C VAL A 54 7.09 -12.20 10.42
N ASP A 55 7.70 -11.66 11.46
CA ASP A 55 7.91 -10.21 11.58
C ASP A 55 9.21 -9.70 10.93
N GLY A 56 9.47 -8.41 11.02
CA GLY A 56 10.66 -7.77 10.46
C GLY A 56 11.99 -8.25 11.05
N THR A 57 12.00 -8.90 12.22
CA THR A 57 13.18 -9.54 12.80
C THR A 57 13.38 -10.97 12.31
N SER A 58 12.49 -11.48 11.48
CA SER A 58 12.39 -12.87 11.02
C SER A 58 11.94 -13.85 12.12
N GLU A 59 11.40 -13.35 13.21
CA GLU A 59 10.78 -14.17 14.26
C GLU A 59 9.31 -14.44 13.93
N THR A 60 8.83 -15.63 14.31
CA THR A 60 7.40 -15.97 14.22
C THR A 60 6.68 -15.48 15.46
N VAL A 61 5.81 -14.49 15.30
CA VAL A 61 4.93 -13.99 16.35
C VAL A 61 3.61 -14.76 16.28
N ILE A 62 3.18 -15.32 17.43
CA ILE A 62 1.95 -16.12 17.56
C ILE A 62 1.12 -15.56 18.71
N LEU A 63 -0.18 -15.38 18.45
CA LEU A 63 -1.18 -15.07 19.48
C LEU A 63 -2.07 -16.30 19.72
N ASP A 64 -2.43 -16.55 20.97
CA ASP A 64 -3.26 -17.66 21.38
C ASP A 64 -4.76 -17.38 21.16
N HIS A 65 -5.09 -16.10 20.96
CA HIS A 65 -6.44 -15.60 20.71
C HIS A 65 -6.40 -14.37 19.80
N LYS A 66 -7.55 -13.98 19.29
CA LYS A 66 -7.72 -12.79 18.51
C LYS A 66 -7.38 -11.54 19.34
N ALA A 67 -6.50 -10.68 18.83
CA ALA A 67 -6.07 -9.50 19.57
C ALA A 67 -7.24 -8.54 19.84
N GLU A 68 -7.42 -8.18 21.11
CA GLU A 68 -8.43 -7.24 21.60
C GLU A 68 -7.79 -5.95 22.18
N ARG A 69 -6.51 -6.02 22.49
CA ARG A 69 -5.73 -4.91 23.06
C ARG A 69 -4.45 -4.72 22.26
N ILE A 70 -4.49 -3.81 21.29
CA ILE A 70 -3.39 -3.56 20.37
C ILE A 70 -2.79 -2.19 20.66
N VAL A 71 -1.48 -2.11 20.77
CA VAL A 71 -0.73 -0.86 20.79
C VAL A 71 0.05 -0.71 19.50
N ALA A 72 -0.06 0.45 18.86
CA ALA A 72 0.67 0.76 17.63
C ALA A 72 1.80 1.77 17.92
N VAL A 73 3.00 1.47 17.42
CA VAL A 73 4.18 2.33 17.55
C VAL A 73 4.62 2.77 16.15
N GLY A 74 4.45 4.06 15.89
CA GLY A 74 4.73 4.68 14.61
C GLY A 74 3.49 4.92 13.73
N PRO A 75 3.55 5.88 12.78
CA PRO A 75 2.39 6.34 12.01
C PRO A 75 1.84 5.28 11.04
N ASN A 76 2.70 4.51 10.36
CA ASN A 76 2.23 3.47 9.43
C ASN A 76 1.66 2.27 10.18
N ALA A 77 2.23 1.89 11.32
CA ALA A 77 1.65 0.88 12.21
C ALA A 77 0.29 1.31 12.71
N ALA A 78 0.18 2.56 13.20
CA ALA A 78 -1.07 3.14 13.68
C ALA A 78 -2.15 3.17 12.60
N ASP A 79 -1.79 3.57 11.38
CA ASP A 79 -2.68 3.63 10.22
C ASP A 79 -3.22 2.24 9.85
N LEU A 80 -2.31 1.28 9.61
CA LEU A 80 -2.68 -0.08 9.22
C LEU A 80 -3.52 -0.79 10.28
N VAL A 81 -3.11 -0.71 11.54
CA VAL A 81 -3.80 -1.40 12.64
C VAL A 81 -5.16 -0.79 12.93
N SER A 82 -5.29 0.53 12.83
CA SER A 82 -6.58 1.22 13.02
C SER A 82 -7.59 0.84 11.95
N GLU A 83 -7.15 0.69 10.70
CA GLU A 83 -8.04 0.23 9.62
C GLU A 83 -8.42 -1.25 9.77
N LEU A 84 -7.48 -2.11 10.17
CA LEU A 84 -7.74 -3.54 10.35
C LEU A 84 -8.58 -3.84 11.58
N ALA A 85 -8.29 -3.19 12.72
CA ALA A 85 -8.79 -3.57 14.03
C ALA A 85 -9.04 -2.36 14.96
N GLY A 86 -9.55 -1.25 14.45
CA GLY A 86 -9.68 0.03 15.18
C GLY A 86 -10.34 -0.08 16.55
N ASP A 87 -11.37 -0.92 16.70
CA ASP A 87 -12.04 -1.14 18.00
C ASP A 87 -11.12 -1.79 19.05
N SER A 88 -10.11 -2.53 18.61
CA SER A 88 -9.12 -3.20 19.47
C SER A 88 -7.87 -2.36 19.72
N VAL A 89 -7.69 -1.23 19.05
CA VAL A 89 -6.53 -0.33 19.28
C VAL A 89 -6.76 0.45 20.55
N VAL A 90 -6.00 0.12 21.60
CA VAL A 90 -6.11 0.79 22.92
C VAL A 90 -5.25 2.05 22.99
N ALA A 91 -4.11 2.07 22.30
CA ALA A 91 -3.24 3.24 22.26
C ALA A 91 -2.32 3.25 21.02
N SER A 92 -1.81 4.43 20.69
CA SER A 92 -0.74 4.61 19.71
C SER A 92 0.24 5.69 20.19
N THR A 93 1.50 5.59 19.76
CA THR A 93 2.52 6.62 20.05
C THR A 93 2.31 7.88 19.23
N VAL A 94 1.68 7.77 18.05
CA VAL A 94 1.43 8.89 17.13
C VAL A 94 0.03 8.80 16.53
N ALA A 95 -0.46 9.90 15.96
CA ALA A 95 -1.69 9.87 15.18
C ALA A 95 -1.48 9.04 13.89
N PRO A 96 -2.44 8.20 13.54
CA PRO A 96 -2.45 7.57 12.24
C PRO A 96 -2.65 8.63 11.14
N TYR A 97 -2.19 8.31 9.91
CA TYR A 97 -2.33 9.22 8.76
C TYR A 97 -3.80 9.47 8.39
N GLN A 98 -4.58 8.41 8.39
CA GLN A 98 -6.01 8.47 8.08
C GLN A 98 -6.77 7.48 8.96
N THR A 99 -7.50 7.93 9.95
CA THR A 99 -8.49 7.09 10.59
C THR A 99 -9.77 7.86 10.82
N SER A 100 -10.87 7.28 10.37
CA SER A 100 -12.21 7.59 10.84
C SER A 100 -12.42 7.08 12.27
N ASN A 101 -11.68 6.04 12.67
CA ASN A 101 -11.69 5.43 14.00
C ASN A 101 -10.47 5.91 14.77
N GLY A 102 -10.58 7.04 15.44
CA GLY A 102 -9.47 7.64 16.19
C GLY A 102 -8.86 6.69 17.22
N VAL A 103 -7.55 6.77 17.38
CA VAL A 103 -6.85 6.09 18.46
C VAL A 103 -7.40 6.58 19.78
N LYS A 104 -7.84 5.66 20.64
CA LYS A 104 -8.50 5.98 21.92
C LYS A 104 -7.59 6.76 22.87
N GLN A 105 -6.27 6.48 22.82
CA GLN A 105 -5.29 7.08 23.73
C GLN A 105 -3.93 7.25 23.05
N ARG A 106 -3.22 8.33 23.41
CA ARG A 106 -1.79 8.50 23.12
C ARG A 106 -0.97 7.88 24.22
N VAL A 107 0.10 7.20 23.88
CA VAL A 107 1.08 6.64 24.81
C VAL A 107 2.48 7.09 24.43
N ALA A 108 3.33 7.33 25.42
CA ALA A 108 4.74 7.58 25.16
C ALA A 108 5.41 6.34 24.54
N PRO A 109 6.40 6.49 23.64
CA PRO A 109 7.19 5.39 23.13
C PRO A 109 8.19 4.88 24.19
N ASP A 110 7.64 4.36 25.29
CA ASP A 110 8.36 3.90 26.48
C ASP A 110 7.83 2.53 26.91
N VAL A 111 8.76 1.64 27.29
CA VAL A 111 8.44 0.25 27.63
C VAL A 111 7.42 0.15 28.76
N LYS A 112 7.64 0.91 29.86
CA LYS A 112 6.76 0.85 31.05
C LYS A 112 5.37 1.41 30.74
N ALA A 113 5.31 2.49 29.95
CA ALA A 113 4.05 3.10 29.57
C ALA A 113 3.23 2.15 28.67
N ILE A 114 3.89 1.42 27.75
CA ILE A 114 3.25 0.44 26.88
C ILE A 114 2.83 -0.80 27.68
N GLU A 115 3.71 -1.34 28.54
CA GLU A 115 3.44 -2.51 29.38
C GLU A 115 2.24 -2.28 30.32
N ALA A 116 2.13 -1.09 30.89
CA ALA A 116 1.01 -0.70 31.77
C ALA A 116 -0.37 -0.82 31.09
N LEU A 117 -0.43 -0.75 29.75
CA LEU A 117 -1.65 -0.94 28.97
C LEU A 117 -2.04 -2.40 28.82
N LYS A 118 -1.20 -3.34 29.23
CA LYS A 118 -1.39 -4.80 29.11
C LYS A 118 -1.86 -5.20 27.70
N PRO A 119 -1.08 -4.89 26.66
CA PRO A 119 -1.46 -5.22 25.30
C PRO A 119 -1.32 -6.73 25.04
N ASP A 120 -2.20 -7.28 24.19
CA ASP A 120 -2.05 -8.63 23.63
C ASP A 120 -0.91 -8.65 22.61
N ILE A 121 -0.71 -7.52 21.93
CA ILE A 121 0.31 -7.34 20.91
C ILE A 121 0.68 -5.85 20.78
N VAL A 122 1.96 -5.59 20.55
CA VAL A 122 2.47 -4.28 20.12
C VAL A 122 2.95 -4.42 18.67
N ILE A 123 2.43 -3.59 17.79
CA ILE A 123 2.87 -3.50 16.40
C ILE A 123 3.80 -2.29 16.27
N VAL A 124 5.05 -2.54 15.93
CA VAL A 124 6.10 -1.53 15.83
C VAL A 124 6.52 -1.36 14.38
N GLU A 125 6.59 -0.15 13.86
CA GLU A 125 7.18 0.09 12.54
C GLU A 125 8.70 0.31 12.62
N ASP A 126 9.41 -0.13 11.58
CA ASP A 126 10.85 0.07 11.43
C ASP A 126 11.14 1.49 10.93
N ASP A 127 11.01 2.48 11.82
CA ASP A 127 11.28 3.89 11.53
C ASP A 127 11.64 4.68 12.80
N ASN A 128 12.45 5.74 12.64
CA ASN A 128 12.72 6.75 13.67
C ASN A 128 13.14 6.22 15.06
N GLY A 129 13.89 5.12 15.13
CA GLY A 129 14.35 4.52 16.39
C GLY A 129 13.29 3.69 17.11
N ALA A 130 12.10 3.52 16.56
CA ALA A 130 11.06 2.67 17.17
C ALA A 130 11.49 1.21 17.35
N THR A 131 12.39 0.73 16.49
CA THR A 131 13.03 -0.61 16.61
C THR A 131 13.72 -0.84 17.93
N ASP A 132 14.22 0.20 18.58
CA ASP A 132 14.90 0.10 19.90
C ASP A 132 13.95 -0.37 21.00
N LEU A 133 12.64 -0.25 20.80
CA LEU A 133 11.62 -0.74 21.73
C LEU A 133 11.35 -2.24 21.62
N VAL A 134 11.65 -2.85 20.48
CA VAL A 134 11.27 -4.25 20.20
C VAL A 134 11.87 -5.21 21.20
N ARG A 135 13.21 -5.15 21.38
CA ARG A 135 13.91 -6.04 22.31
C ARG A 135 13.49 -5.80 23.77
N PRO A 136 13.50 -4.57 24.32
CA PRO A 136 13.11 -4.33 25.71
C PRO A 136 11.65 -4.74 25.99
N LEU A 137 10.72 -4.53 25.07
CA LEU A 137 9.33 -4.99 25.22
C LEU A 137 9.23 -6.51 25.29
N ARG A 138 9.98 -7.23 24.43
CA ARG A 138 10.04 -8.69 24.46
C ARG A 138 10.66 -9.23 25.75
N GLU A 139 11.71 -8.59 26.25
CA GLU A 139 12.34 -8.91 27.53
C GLU A 139 11.38 -8.68 28.70
N ALA A 140 10.46 -7.71 28.61
CA ALA A 140 9.37 -7.50 29.56
C ALA A 140 8.18 -8.49 29.39
N GLY A 141 8.28 -9.46 28.45
CA GLY A 141 7.24 -10.45 28.23
C GLY A 141 6.09 -9.98 27.32
N VAL A 142 6.20 -8.82 26.73
CA VAL A 142 5.19 -8.28 25.79
C VAL A 142 5.37 -8.91 24.41
N LYS A 143 4.28 -9.39 23.80
CA LYS A 143 4.32 -9.84 22.39
C LYS A 143 4.49 -8.62 21.47
N VAL A 144 5.48 -8.67 20.56
CA VAL A 144 5.82 -7.57 19.66
C VAL A 144 6.01 -8.09 18.25
N ALA A 145 5.40 -7.44 17.28
CA ALA A 145 5.66 -7.66 15.86
C ALA A 145 6.25 -6.40 15.24
N LEU A 146 7.44 -6.52 14.65
CA LEU A 146 8.10 -5.45 13.90
C LEU A 146 7.62 -5.46 12.45
N LEU A 147 7.15 -4.34 11.95
CA LEU A 147 6.86 -4.09 10.55
C LEU A 147 8.08 -3.48 9.87
N ARG A 148 8.76 -4.25 9.04
CA ARG A 148 9.89 -3.71 8.25
C ARG A 148 9.39 -2.70 7.22
N ALA A 149 10.13 -1.64 6.99
CA ALA A 149 9.79 -0.67 5.94
C ALA A 149 9.75 -1.35 4.56
N PRO A 150 8.58 -1.41 3.89
CA PRO A 150 8.45 -2.05 2.59
C PRO A 150 9.18 -1.24 1.51
N LYS A 151 9.76 -1.93 0.54
CA LYS A 151 10.48 -1.35 -0.60
C LYS A 151 9.71 -1.48 -1.90
N THR A 152 8.69 -2.34 -1.92
CA THR A 152 7.88 -2.64 -3.09
C THR A 152 6.40 -2.63 -2.73
N VAL A 153 5.57 -2.41 -3.74
CA VAL A 153 4.11 -2.53 -3.64
C VAL A 153 3.72 -3.94 -3.19
N LYS A 154 4.45 -4.96 -3.65
CA LYS A 154 4.21 -6.35 -3.24
C LYS A 154 4.49 -6.57 -1.76
N GLU A 155 5.54 -5.98 -1.21
CA GLU A 155 5.83 -6.07 0.23
C GLU A 155 4.76 -5.36 1.07
N VAL A 156 4.16 -4.27 0.59
CA VAL A 156 3.00 -3.63 1.24
C VAL A 156 1.79 -4.56 1.26
N GLU A 157 1.50 -5.22 0.13
CA GLU A 157 0.44 -6.23 0.03
C GLU A 157 0.66 -7.36 1.06
N ASP A 158 1.86 -7.95 1.05
CA ASP A 158 2.20 -9.08 1.91
C ASP A 158 2.16 -8.71 3.39
N GLN A 159 2.68 -7.54 3.75
CA GLN A 159 2.64 -7.03 5.13
C GLN A 159 1.21 -6.77 5.60
N THR A 160 0.35 -6.19 4.75
CA THR A 160 -1.07 -5.97 5.07
C THR A 160 -1.78 -7.28 5.35
N LYS A 161 -1.54 -8.32 4.52
CA LYS A 161 -2.11 -9.66 4.71
C LYS A 161 -1.57 -10.34 5.98
N ALA A 162 -0.26 -10.25 6.22
CA ALA A 162 0.38 -10.86 7.39
C ALA A 162 -0.13 -10.26 8.71
N VAL A 163 -0.26 -8.93 8.76
CA VAL A 163 -0.85 -8.24 9.93
C VAL A 163 -2.32 -8.60 10.08
N GLY A 164 -3.08 -8.69 8.99
CA GLY A 164 -4.47 -9.17 9.02
C GLY A 164 -4.60 -10.56 9.62
N GLN A 165 -3.72 -11.48 9.23
CA GLN A 165 -3.67 -12.85 9.77
C GLN A 165 -3.31 -12.86 11.27
N LEU A 166 -2.28 -12.10 11.67
CA LEU A 166 -1.87 -11.98 13.07
C LEU A 166 -2.99 -11.46 13.96
N LEU A 167 -3.75 -10.49 13.48
CA LEU A 167 -4.83 -9.85 14.23
C LEU A 167 -6.19 -10.54 14.09
N GLY A 168 -6.31 -11.60 13.27
CA GLY A 168 -7.58 -12.26 12.96
C GLY A 168 -8.55 -11.34 12.21
N ARG A 169 -8.03 -10.62 11.21
CA ARG A 169 -8.75 -9.63 10.38
C ARG A 169 -8.47 -9.85 8.89
N GLU A 170 -8.35 -11.11 8.46
CA GLU A 170 -7.98 -11.49 7.10
C GLU A 170 -8.93 -10.89 6.05
N ASP A 171 -10.23 -10.89 6.32
CA ASP A 171 -11.23 -10.32 5.40
C ASP A 171 -11.04 -8.81 5.20
N LYS A 172 -10.75 -8.09 6.28
CA LYS A 172 -10.43 -6.66 6.19
C LYS A 172 -9.13 -6.42 5.44
N ALA A 173 -8.09 -7.20 5.72
CA ALA A 173 -6.83 -7.12 5.00
C ALA A 173 -7.01 -7.38 3.50
N ALA A 174 -7.81 -8.39 3.14
CA ALA A 174 -8.15 -8.66 1.74
C ALA A 174 -8.88 -7.48 1.09
N THR A 175 -9.79 -6.83 1.81
CA THR A 175 -10.50 -5.64 1.33
C THR A 175 -9.54 -4.46 1.08
N LEU A 176 -8.62 -4.18 2.02
CA LEU A 176 -7.63 -3.10 1.88
C LEU A 176 -6.69 -3.35 0.69
N VAL A 177 -6.20 -4.58 0.57
CA VAL A 177 -5.38 -4.99 -0.58
C VAL A 177 -6.17 -4.89 -1.89
N GLY A 178 -7.42 -5.34 -1.89
CA GLY A 178 -8.31 -5.21 -3.06
C GLY A 178 -8.49 -3.77 -3.50
N THR A 179 -8.68 -2.85 -2.55
CA THR A 179 -8.77 -1.40 -2.82
C THR A 179 -7.48 -0.87 -3.42
N MET A 180 -6.32 -1.22 -2.84
CA MET A 180 -5.01 -0.84 -3.37
C MET A 180 -4.83 -1.33 -4.82
N MET A 181 -5.16 -2.60 -5.09
CA MET A 181 -5.00 -3.21 -6.42
C MET A 181 -5.98 -2.64 -7.45
N ASN A 182 -7.17 -2.19 -7.04
CA ASN A 182 -8.11 -1.49 -7.92
C ASN A 182 -7.50 -0.19 -8.45
N TYR A 183 -6.92 0.64 -7.59
CA TYR A 183 -6.23 1.86 -8.01
C TYR A 183 -5.05 1.58 -8.95
N ILE A 184 -4.30 0.50 -8.70
CA ILE A 184 -3.19 0.10 -9.57
C ILE A 184 -3.71 -0.30 -10.96
N ARG A 185 -4.81 -1.06 -11.03
CA ARG A 185 -5.45 -1.44 -12.30
C ARG A 185 -5.98 -0.23 -13.06
N ASP A 186 -6.58 0.74 -12.36
CA ASP A 186 -7.03 1.98 -12.99
C ASP A 186 -5.85 2.79 -13.54
N THR A 187 -4.70 2.76 -12.83
CA THR A 187 -3.43 3.34 -13.33
C THR A 187 -2.96 2.66 -14.61
N GLU A 188 -3.05 1.34 -14.71
CA GLU A 188 -2.69 0.59 -15.92
C GLU A 188 -3.56 1.00 -17.11
N SER A 189 -4.82 1.27 -16.90
CA SER A 189 -5.74 1.76 -17.92
C SER A 189 -5.34 3.15 -18.44
N LEU A 190 -5.00 4.08 -17.55
CA LEU A 190 -4.49 5.41 -17.92
C LEU A 190 -3.18 5.31 -18.71
N ARG A 191 -2.25 4.48 -18.24
CA ARG A 191 -0.97 4.23 -18.91
C ARG A 191 -1.14 3.61 -20.29
N PHE A 192 -2.04 2.65 -20.42
CA PHE A 192 -2.32 2.00 -21.70
C PHE A 192 -2.85 2.99 -22.74
N ALA A 193 -3.72 3.90 -22.34
CA ALA A 193 -4.23 4.96 -23.21
C ALA A 193 -3.14 5.91 -23.72
N ARG A 194 -1.98 5.96 -23.06
CA ARG A 194 -0.83 6.85 -23.35
C ARG A 194 0.45 6.10 -23.71
N ARG A 195 0.35 4.81 -24.05
CA ARG A 195 1.51 3.92 -24.28
C ARG A 195 2.45 4.38 -25.40
N ASP A 196 1.92 5.15 -26.36
CA ASP A 196 2.66 5.64 -27.52
C ASP A 196 3.32 7.04 -27.24
N GLU A 197 3.06 7.64 -26.09
CA GLU A 197 3.69 8.89 -25.70
C GLU A 197 5.09 8.61 -25.08
N PRO A 198 6.08 9.52 -25.29
CA PRO A 198 7.38 9.40 -24.62
C PRO A 198 7.23 9.40 -23.10
N LYS A 199 8.06 8.60 -22.42
CA LYS A 199 8.11 8.60 -20.97
C LYS A 199 8.47 9.98 -20.45
N LYS A 200 7.76 10.44 -19.43
CA LYS A 200 8.07 11.67 -18.71
C LYS A 200 9.02 11.39 -17.57
N THR A 201 9.90 12.34 -17.30
CA THR A 201 10.74 12.33 -16.09
C THR A 201 9.96 12.97 -14.95
N VAL A 202 9.81 12.24 -13.84
CA VAL A 202 9.08 12.68 -12.65
C VAL A 202 10.05 12.80 -11.47
N ALA A 203 9.99 13.92 -10.76
CA ALA A 203 10.65 14.12 -9.47
C ALA A 203 9.62 14.12 -8.34
N VAL A 204 9.84 13.31 -7.31
CA VAL A 204 9.15 13.44 -6.02
C VAL A 204 10.08 14.25 -5.13
N TYR A 205 9.73 15.50 -4.84
CA TYR A 205 10.65 16.45 -4.20
C TYR A 205 9.90 17.43 -3.28
N ASN A 206 10.47 17.69 -2.10
CA ASN A 206 10.09 18.79 -1.21
C ASN A 206 11.35 19.37 -0.52
N GLU A 207 11.16 20.18 0.53
CA GLU A 207 12.26 20.78 1.30
C GLU A 207 13.21 19.76 1.94
N ASN A 208 12.74 18.54 2.20
CA ASN A 208 13.58 17.46 2.74
C ASN A 208 14.46 16.81 1.67
N GLY A 209 14.16 17.02 0.38
CA GLY A 209 14.98 16.59 -0.74
C GLY A 209 14.26 15.80 -1.83
N LEU A 210 15.06 15.19 -2.72
CA LEU A 210 14.61 14.39 -3.86
C LEU A 210 14.51 12.92 -3.46
N TYR A 211 13.29 12.39 -3.49
CA TYR A 211 12.93 11.02 -3.11
C TYR A 211 13.06 10.04 -4.28
N GLY A 212 13.04 8.75 -3.96
CA GLY A 212 12.96 7.68 -4.96
C GLY A 212 14.32 7.09 -5.33
N ALA A 213 15.28 7.07 -4.42
CA ALA A 213 16.53 6.31 -4.60
C ALA A 213 16.23 4.83 -4.96
N PRO A 214 17.18 4.10 -5.58
CA PRO A 214 17.03 2.67 -5.83
C PRO A 214 16.65 1.89 -4.57
N ASP A 215 15.88 0.82 -4.74
CA ASP A 215 15.39 -0.04 -3.65
C ASP A 215 14.50 0.68 -2.61
N THR A 216 13.79 1.71 -3.02
CA THR A 216 12.77 2.39 -2.20
C THR A 216 11.36 2.18 -2.76
N LEU A 217 10.37 2.27 -1.87
CA LEU A 217 8.96 2.13 -2.24
C LEU A 217 8.54 3.17 -3.30
N ILE A 218 9.00 4.42 -3.19
CA ILE A 218 8.70 5.46 -4.19
C ILE A 218 9.24 5.09 -5.57
N GLN A 219 10.45 4.53 -5.65
CA GLN A 219 10.99 4.03 -6.92
C GLN A 219 10.09 2.93 -7.51
N ASP A 220 9.59 2.03 -6.66
CA ASP A 220 8.71 0.95 -7.12
C ASP A 220 7.34 1.50 -7.56
N MET A 221 6.75 2.43 -6.82
CA MET A 221 5.51 3.12 -7.20
C MET A 221 5.62 3.82 -8.56
N LEU A 222 6.73 4.50 -8.84
CA LEU A 222 6.97 5.19 -10.12
C LEU A 222 7.07 4.21 -11.30
N LYS A 223 7.50 2.96 -11.09
CA LYS A 223 7.45 1.92 -12.14
C LYS A 223 6.02 1.59 -12.56
N TYR A 224 5.07 1.55 -11.62
CA TYR A 224 3.64 1.35 -11.93
C TYR A 224 3.07 2.49 -12.76
N VAL A 225 3.53 3.72 -12.52
CA VAL A 225 3.17 4.88 -13.34
C VAL A 225 3.84 4.84 -14.73
N ASN A 226 4.91 4.06 -14.92
CA ASN A 226 5.71 3.96 -16.14
C ASN A 226 6.39 5.27 -16.54
N VAL A 227 7.06 5.89 -15.59
CA VAL A 227 7.83 7.13 -15.78
C VAL A 227 9.30 6.92 -15.47
N ASP A 228 10.15 7.84 -15.94
CA ASP A 228 11.53 7.89 -15.54
C ASP A 228 11.65 8.65 -14.22
N ASN A 229 12.34 8.04 -13.25
CA ASN A 229 12.52 8.66 -11.95
C ASN A 229 13.74 9.59 -11.94
N ALA A 230 13.51 10.86 -11.65
CA ALA A 230 14.55 11.89 -11.57
C ALA A 230 15.71 11.50 -10.64
N ALA A 231 15.42 10.94 -9.46
CA ALA A 231 16.43 10.52 -8.50
C ALA A 231 17.36 9.44 -9.07
N THR A 232 16.81 8.46 -9.79
CA THR A 232 17.60 7.41 -10.44
C THR A 232 18.45 7.95 -11.57
N LEU A 233 17.90 8.87 -12.39
CA LEU A 233 18.62 9.48 -13.52
C LEU A 233 19.86 10.26 -13.09
N VAL A 234 19.82 10.91 -11.93
CA VAL A 234 20.98 11.65 -11.40
C VAL A 234 21.88 10.82 -10.49
N GLY A 235 21.56 9.54 -10.30
CA GLY A 235 22.41 8.61 -9.57
C GLY A 235 22.31 8.73 -8.05
N ILE A 236 21.14 9.17 -7.52
CA ILE A 236 20.90 9.20 -6.06
C ILE A 236 21.02 7.78 -5.50
N LYS A 237 21.81 7.63 -4.44
CA LYS A 237 22.00 6.36 -3.72
C LYS A 237 21.00 6.25 -2.56
N ARG A 238 20.66 5.03 -2.16
CA ARG A 238 19.65 4.73 -1.14
C ARG A 238 19.83 5.46 0.20
N SER A 239 21.07 5.68 0.62
CA SER A 239 21.40 6.35 1.88
C SER A 239 21.46 7.87 1.79
N TYR A 240 21.09 8.45 0.65
CA TYR A 240 21.23 9.87 0.38
C TYR A 240 19.91 10.44 -0.17
N MET A 241 19.43 11.49 0.48
CA MET A 241 18.35 12.32 -0.07
C MET A 241 18.96 13.33 -1.03
N GLY A 242 18.49 13.32 -2.28
CA GLY A 242 18.97 14.27 -3.29
C GLY A 242 18.65 15.71 -2.90
N LYS A 243 19.52 16.62 -3.30
CA LYS A 243 19.39 18.05 -3.04
C LYS A 243 18.70 18.78 -4.19
N LYS A 244 18.50 20.09 -4.03
CA LYS A 244 17.96 20.96 -5.08
C LYS A 244 18.79 20.92 -6.35
N GLU A 245 20.13 20.82 -6.24
CA GLU A 245 21.04 20.72 -7.37
C GLU A 245 20.80 19.43 -8.18
N ASP A 246 20.46 18.33 -7.51
CA ASP A 246 20.11 17.07 -8.16
C ASP A 246 18.77 17.18 -8.91
N LEU A 247 17.78 17.89 -8.33
CA LEU A 247 16.53 18.21 -9.02
C LEU A 247 16.80 19.04 -10.28
N ILE A 248 17.67 20.06 -10.18
CA ILE A 248 18.05 20.92 -11.32
C ILE A 248 18.73 20.10 -12.41
N LYS A 249 19.66 19.22 -12.03
CA LYS A 249 20.37 18.33 -12.97
C LYS A 249 19.44 17.34 -13.66
N ALA A 250 18.43 16.82 -12.94
CA ALA A 250 17.44 15.89 -13.51
C ALA A 250 16.51 16.56 -14.52
N ASN A 251 16.23 17.86 -14.35
CA ASN A 251 15.35 18.67 -15.19
C ASN A 251 14.01 17.96 -15.52
N PRO A 252 13.20 17.60 -14.52
CA PRO A 252 12.02 16.77 -14.69
C PRO A 252 10.91 17.47 -15.47
N ASP A 253 10.06 16.66 -16.10
CA ASP A 253 8.84 17.13 -16.77
C ASP A 253 7.71 17.45 -15.77
N VAL A 254 7.70 16.72 -14.62
CA VAL A 254 6.73 16.91 -13.53
C VAL A 254 7.46 16.86 -12.18
N ILE A 255 7.12 17.78 -11.29
CA ILE A 255 7.52 17.75 -9.88
C ILE A 255 6.29 17.42 -9.04
N ILE A 256 6.35 16.33 -8.29
CA ILE A 256 5.37 15.95 -7.30
C ILE A 256 5.90 16.34 -5.92
N VAL A 257 5.12 17.14 -5.20
CA VAL A 257 5.47 17.66 -3.89
C VAL A 257 4.66 16.91 -2.82
N PRO A 258 5.29 15.96 -2.08
CA PRO A 258 4.66 15.37 -0.91
C PRO A 258 4.47 16.41 0.17
N MET A 259 3.25 16.53 0.72
CA MET A 259 2.93 17.53 1.74
C MET A 259 1.80 17.08 2.66
N ASP A 260 1.80 17.55 3.89
CA ASP A 260 0.64 17.46 4.76
C ASP A 260 -0.40 18.52 4.32
N ILE A 261 -1.47 18.04 3.69
CA ILE A 261 -2.54 18.89 3.16
C ILE A 261 -3.71 19.05 4.14
N LYS A 262 -3.64 18.43 5.32
CA LYS A 262 -4.70 18.48 6.35
C LYS A 262 -4.42 19.51 7.43
N GLY A 263 -3.20 20.03 7.51
CA GLY A 263 -2.82 21.05 8.47
C GLY A 263 -3.62 22.34 8.26
N ALA A 264 -4.00 23.00 9.37
CA ALA A 264 -4.76 24.25 9.33
C ALA A 264 -4.03 25.37 8.56
N ASP A 265 -2.71 25.29 8.48
CA ASP A 265 -1.85 26.29 7.83
C ASP A 265 -1.53 25.92 6.35
N PHE A 266 -2.12 24.84 5.82
CA PHE A 266 -1.87 24.46 4.44
C PHE A 266 -2.41 25.48 3.46
N ASN A 267 -1.52 26.09 2.70
CA ASN A 267 -1.84 27.02 1.62
C ASN A 267 -1.23 26.54 0.31
N ARG A 268 -2.09 25.94 -0.54
CA ARG A 268 -1.69 25.38 -1.83
C ARG A 268 -0.96 26.40 -2.72
N ASP A 269 -1.50 27.61 -2.80
CA ASP A 269 -0.96 28.62 -3.72
C ASP A 269 0.38 29.14 -3.22
N ALA A 270 0.54 29.31 -1.90
CA ALA A 270 1.83 29.67 -1.31
C ALA A 270 2.91 28.63 -1.62
N VAL A 271 2.57 27.33 -1.49
CA VAL A 271 3.50 26.24 -1.82
C VAL A 271 3.84 26.26 -3.31
N LEU A 272 2.87 26.33 -4.22
CA LEU A 272 3.14 26.36 -5.65
C LEU A 272 3.97 27.59 -6.05
N ASN A 273 3.68 28.77 -5.48
CA ASN A 273 4.41 30.00 -5.72
C ASN A 273 5.86 29.91 -5.23
N SER A 274 6.16 29.16 -4.15
CA SER A 274 7.54 28.96 -3.71
C SER A 274 8.39 28.20 -4.74
N TYR A 275 7.79 27.32 -5.54
CA TYR A 275 8.47 26.65 -6.66
C TYR A 275 8.55 27.52 -7.90
N TYR A 276 7.44 28.16 -8.30
CA TYR A 276 7.38 28.94 -9.55
C TYR A 276 8.20 30.23 -9.49
N ASN A 277 8.37 30.82 -8.31
CA ASN A 277 9.14 32.06 -8.12
C ASN A 277 10.58 31.80 -7.66
N ASP A 278 11.03 30.53 -7.52
CA ASP A 278 12.41 30.23 -7.20
C ASP A 278 13.31 30.44 -8.43
N PRO A 279 14.23 31.45 -8.42
CA PRO A 279 15.08 31.73 -9.56
C PRO A 279 15.98 30.53 -9.95
N ALA A 280 16.35 29.68 -8.97
CA ALA A 280 17.18 28.50 -9.23
C ALA A 280 16.43 27.42 -10.03
N LEU A 281 15.10 27.39 -9.92
CA LEU A 281 14.24 26.42 -10.60
C LEU A 281 13.66 26.93 -11.93
N ALA A 282 13.78 28.23 -12.23
CA ALA A 282 13.11 28.89 -13.35
C ALA A 282 13.32 28.23 -14.72
N ASN A 283 14.47 27.54 -14.90
CA ASN A 283 14.80 26.88 -16.16
C ASN A 283 14.29 25.46 -16.30
N LEU A 284 13.74 24.85 -15.23
CA LEU A 284 13.23 23.50 -15.26
C LEU A 284 11.99 23.37 -16.17
N LYS A 285 11.89 22.25 -16.89
CA LYS A 285 10.73 21.93 -17.73
C LYS A 285 9.43 21.98 -16.93
N ALA A 286 9.40 21.38 -15.74
CA ALA A 286 8.23 21.35 -14.86
C ALA A 286 7.76 22.76 -14.47
N ILE A 287 8.68 23.69 -14.24
CA ILE A 287 8.36 25.08 -13.88
C ILE A 287 7.81 25.83 -15.09
N LYS A 288 8.50 25.76 -16.24
CA LYS A 288 8.06 26.41 -17.49
C LYS A 288 6.67 25.95 -17.94
N ASN A 289 6.39 24.67 -17.73
CA ASN A 289 5.12 24.03 -18.14
C ASN A 289 4.05 24.02 -17.03
N LYS A 290 4.31 24.67 -15.88
CA LYS A 290 3.41 24.70 -14.71
C LYS A 290 2.98 23.29 -14.23
N LYS A 291 3.92 22.33 -14.27
CA LYS A 291 3.72 20.92 -13.86
C LYS A 291 4.35 20.64 -12.49
N VAL A 292 4.04 21.49 -11.51
CA VAL A 292 4.29 21.22 -10.08
C VAL A 292 2.96 20.84 -9.44
N VAL A 293 2.92 19.68 -8.80
CA VAL A 293 1.70 19.08 -8.27
C VAL A 293 1.91 18.71 -6.80
N ILE A 294 0.98 19.11 -5.94
CA ILE A 294 0.99 18.74 -4.53
C ILE A 294 0.15 17.48 -4.33
N LEU A 295 0.73 16.47 -3.70
CA LEU A 295 0.04 15.27 -3.27
C LEU A 295 0.21 15.05 -1.77
N ALA A 296 -0.82 14.49 -1.14
CA ALA A 296 -0.81 14.22 0.29
C ALA A 296 0.30 13.25 0.70
N ASN A 297 0.99 13.52 1.80
CA ASN A 297 2.03 12.65 2.35
C ASN A 297 1.54 11.21 2.53
N GLU A 298 0.33 11.02 3.02
CA GLU A 298 -0.27 9.69 3.21
C GLU A 298 -0.46 8.91 1.92
N SER A 299 -0.49 9.57 0.76
CA SER A 299 -0.60 8.90 -0.53
C SER A 299 0.75 8.56 -1.14
N ILE A 300 1.81 9.28 -0.79
CA ILE A 300 3.13 9.18 -1.43
C ILE A 300 4.18 8.60 -0.47
N LEU A 301 4.17 9.01 0.78
CA LEU A 301 5.18 8.63 1.78
C LEU A 301 4.70 7.54 2.74
N ALA A 302 3.40 7.25 2.80
CA ALA A 302 2.89 6.16 3.59
C ALA A 302 3.45 4.81 3.09
N LYS A 303 3.65 3.90 4.04
CA LYS A 303 4.14 2.54 3.78
C LYS A 303 3.02 1.52 3.95
N THR A 304 1.78 1.92 3.64
CA THR A 304 0.56 1.16 3.79
C THR A 304 -0.20 1.05 2.48
N TYR A 305 -1.32 0.36 2.45
CA TYR A 305 -2.18 0.17 1.27
C TYR A 305 -2.61 1.48 0.56
N HIS A 306 -2.48 2.63 1.23
CA HIS A 306 -2.77 3.94 0.63
C HIS A 306 -1.90 4.29 -0.58
N ILE A 307 -0.75 3.63 -0.74
CA ILE A 307 0.12 3.81 -1.92
C ILE A 307 -0.59 3.52 -3.24
N GLY A 308 -1.60 2.63 -3.25
CA GLY A 308 -2.40 2.39 -4.46
C GLY A 308 -3.04 3.67 -4.98
N ARG A 309 -3.68 4.44 -4.09
CA ARG A 309 -4.25 5.75 -4.41
C ARG A 309 -3.17 6.75 -4.83
N GLY A 310 -2.00 6.70 -4.18
CA GLY A 310 -0.86 7.53 -4.55
C GLY A 310 -0.35 7.26 -5.97
N ILE A 311 -0.21 6.00 -6.34
CA ILE A 311 0.17 5.58 -7.69
C ILE A 311 -0.84 6.10 -8.72
N TYR A 312 -2.14 5.97 -8.44
CA TYR A 312 -3.20 6.44 -9.32
C TYR A 312 -3.17 7.96 -9.49
N PHE A 313 -3.06 8.73 -8.41
CA PHE A 313 -2.96 10.19 -8.49
C PHE A 313 -1.70 10.65 -9.20
N MET A 314 -0.56 10.01 -8.96
CA MET A 314 0.67 10.30 -9.74
C MET A 314 0.42 10.10 -11.23
N ALA A 315 -0.22 9.01 -11.63
CA ALA A 315 -0.53 8.73 -13.03
C ALA A 315 -1.49 9.77 -13.63
N GLN A 316 -2.55 10.15 -12.91
CA GLN A 316 -3.45 11.22 -13.34
C GLN A 316 -2.67 12.52 -13.62
N MET A 317 -1.84 12.96 -12.67
CA MET A 317 -1.07 14.22 -12.82
C MET A 317 -0.04 14.17 -13.94
N VAL A 318 0.50 12.99 -14.22
CA VAL A 318 1.47 12.77 -15.30
C VAL A 318 0.77 12.72 -16.67
N TYR A 319 -0.36 12.04 -16.77
CA TYR A 319 -1.01 11.72 -18.05
C TYR A 319 -2.21 12.60 -18.40
N GLU A 320 -2.83 13.26 -17.42
CA GLU A 320 -3.88 14.25 -17.71
C GLU A 320 -3.27 15.57 -18.25
N ARG A 321 -3.96 16.16 -19.23
CA ARG A 321 -3.53 17.39 -19.92
C ARG A 321 -3.86 18.63 -19.13
#